data_2e9d82b7792910174c1af3e59f82d1cb
#
_entry.id   2e9d82b7792910174c1af3e59f82d1cb
#
_cell.length_a   1.000
_cell.length_b   1.000
_cell.length_c   1.000
_cell.angle_alpha   90.00
_cell.angle_beta   90.00
_cell.angle_gamma   90.00
#
_symmetry.space_group_name_H-M   'P 1'
#
loop_
_entity.id
_entity.type
_entity.pdbx_description
1 polymer ?
#
loop_
_entity_poly.entity_id
_entity_poly.type
_entity_poly.pdbx_seq_one_letter_code
_entity_poly.pdbx_strand_id
1 'polypeptide(L)'
;KKGVLWWSIYRILEEKKRKPKYLILENVDRLLISPNTQKGRDFAVILSSLDQLGYAVEWRVINAAEYGMPQRRRRVFIVGYYKNTDIYKRMRKSKPMDWLFSEGLFAKEFKVQQPQVLFDEHYLDYISIDSDLKKVTKSFNLDNFDRVFKNAGFMIDGQTYTTSVTPSFSGELAKLKTFLEKKKVEEEFYITDDDLEKWKYEKGAKAKT
;
A
#
# COMPACT_ATOMS: atom_id res chain seq x y z
N LYS A 1 11.57 -17.95 -6.51
CA LYS A 1 10.20 -18.05 -5.99
C LYS A 1 9.81 -16.67 -5.44
N LYS A 2 8.75 -16.05 -5.96
CA LYS A 2 8.23 -14.77 -5.45
C LYS A 2 7.68 -14.98 -4.03
N GLY A 3 7.92 -14.05 -3.09
CA GLY A 3 7.45 -14.15 -1.70
C GLY A 3 8.46 -14.61 -0.67
N VAL A 4 9.60 -15.16 -1.05
CA VAL A 4 10.64 -15.63 -0.12
C VAL A 4 11.28 -14.48 0.67
N LEU A 5 11.38 -13.29 0.06
CA LEU A 5 12.03 -12.13 0.66
C LEU A 5 11.33 -11.67 1.96
N TRP A 6 10.00 -11.79 2.04
CA TRP A 6 9.26 -11.45 3.24
C TRP A 6 9.74 -12.24 4.46
N TRP A 7 9.94 -13.54 4.31
CA TRP A 7 10.40 -14.39 5.41
C TRP A 7 11.83 -14.07 5.87
N SER A 8 12.66 -13.56 4.98
CA SER A 8 13.98 -13.05 5.36
C SER A 8 13.87 -11.79 6.23
N ILE A 9 12.97 -10.86 5.85
CA ILE A 9 12.68 -9.67 6.66
C ILE A 9 12.10 -10.07 8.03
N TYR A 10 11.10 -10.97 8.04
CA TYR A 10 10.49 -11.47 9.26
C TYR A 10 11.54 -12.05 10.22
N ARG A 11 12.39 -12.96 9.73
CA ARG A 11 13.46 -13.58 10.52
C ARG A 11 14.43 -12.54 11.09
N ILE A 12 14.86 -11.56 10.31
CA ILE A 12 15.72 -10.47 10.79
C ILE A 12 15.04 -9.71 11.94
N LEU A 13 13.77 -9.41 11.81
CA LEU A 13 13.02 -8.71 12.85
C LEU A 13 12.84 -9.59 14.09
N GLU A 14 12.57 -10.89 13.91
CA GLU A 14 12.38 -11.86 14.99
C GLU A 14 13.65 -12.07 15.81
N GLU A 15 14.80 -12.22 15.16
CA GLU A 15 16.10 -12.45 15.80
C GLU A 15 16.65 -11.22 16.55
N LYS A 16 16.18 -10.01 16.21
CA LYS A 16 16.66 -8.80 16.89
C LYS A 16 16.21 -8.74 18.34
N LYS A 17 17.15 -8.70 19.29
CA LYS A 17 16.89 -8.45 20.72
C LYS A 17 16.17 -7.10 20.94
N ARG A 18 16.60 -6.06 20.22
CA ARG A 18 15.98 -4.74 20.22
C ARG A 18 15.33 -4.48 18.86
N LYS A 19 14.03 -4.65 18.78
CA LYS A 19 13.26 -4.45 17.56
C LYS A 19 13.25 -2.97 17.12
N PRO A 20 13.30 -2.68 15.82
CA PRO A 20 13.10 -1.33 15.30
C PRO A 20 11.78 -0.75 15.82
N LYS A 21 11.80 0.53 16.19
CA LYS A 21 10.57 1.21 16.61
C LYS A 21 9.59 1.43 15.45
N TYR A 22 10.14 1.64 14.26
CA TYR A 22 9.40 1.93 13.04
C TYR A 22 9.88 1.06 11.89
N LEU A 23 8.95 0.65 11.05
CA LEU A 23 9.22 -0.06 9.80
C LEU A 23 8.58 0.74 8.66
N ILE A 24 9.28 0.82 7.54
CA ILE A 24 8.73 1.34 6.28
C ILE A 24 9.02 0.29 5.22
N LEU A 25 7.95 -0.20 4.60
CA LEU A 25 8.00 -1.21 3.56
C LEU A 25 7.27 -0.69 2.33
N GLU A 26 7.75 -1.06 1.15
CA GLU A 26 7.12 -0.72 -0.13
C GLU A 26 6.91 -1.98 -0.96
N ASN A 27 5.76 -2.05 -1.63
CA ASN A 27 5.49 -3.12 -2.58
C ASN A 27 4.56 -2.63 -3.70
N VAL A 28 4.37 -3.47 -4.71
CA VAL A 28 3.34 -3.23 -5.72
C VAL A 28 1.95 -3.31 -5.08
N ASP A 29 1.00 -2.49 -5.56
CA ASP A 29 -0.37 -2.44 -5.04
C ASP A 29 -1.13 -3.78 -5.18
N ARG A 30 -0.71 -4.63 -6.13
CA ARG A 30 -1.24 -5.98 -6.29
C ARG A 30 -1.01 -6.91 -5.10
N LEU A 31 -0.11 -6.57 -4.18
CA LEU A 31 0.06 -7.32 -2.94
C LEU A 31 -1.25 -7.43 -2.16
N LEU A 32 -2.09 -6.38 -2.18
CA LEU A 32 -3.37 -6.34 -1.47
C LEU A 32 -4.40 -7.36 -1.99
N ILE A 33 -4.20 -7.90 -3.20
CA ILE A 33 -5.07 -8.87 -3.84
C ILE A 33 -4.35 -10.17 -4.25
N SER A 34 -3.15 -10.39 -3.73
CA SER A 34 -2.34 -11.59 -4.00
C SER A 34 -2.68 -12.70 -3.00
N PRO A 35 -2.71 -13.97 -3.45
CA PRO A 35 -2.74 -14.47 -4.82
C PRO A 35 -4.15 -14.40 -5.45
N ASN A 36 -4.27 -14.56 -6.75
CA ASN A 36 -5.57 -14.51 -7.45
C ASN A 36 -6.56 -15.60 -6.99
N THR A 37 -6.05 -16.74 -6.51
CA THR A 37 -6.85 -17.88 -6.04
C THR A 37 -7.37 -17.73 -4.61
N GLN A 38 -6.83 -16.78 -3.85
CA GLN A 38 -7.19 -16.51 -2.45
C GLN A 38 -6.81 -15.06 -2.15
N LYS A 39 -7.58 -14.13 -2.75
CA LYS A 39 -7.25 -12.71 -2.79
C LYS A 39 -7.03 -12.11 -1.40
N GLY A 40 -5.90 -11.40 -1.26
CA GLY A 40 -5.50 -10.76 -0.01
C GLY A 40 -4.74 -11.65 0.99
N ARG A 41 -4.69 -12.98 0.79
CA ARG A 41 -4.01 -13.89 1.71
C ARG A 41 -2.55 -13.50 1.97
N ASP A 42 -1.79 -13.17 0.94
CA ASP A 42 -0.38 -12.87 1.11
C ASP A 42 -0.17 -11.61 1.97
N PHE A 43 -1.05 -10.62 1.82
CA PHE A 43 -1.03 -9.43 2.66
C PHE A 43 -1.50 -9.72 4.10
N ALA A 44 -2.54 -10.55 4.27
CA ALA A 44 -2.99 -11.00 5.59
C ALA A 44 -1.88 -11.74 6.36
N VAL A 45 -1.08 -12.57 5.68
CA VAL A 45 0.09 -13.24 6.25
C VAL A 45 1.14 -12.23 6.72
N ILE A 46 1.40 -11.18 5.93
CA ILE A 46 2.31 -10.10 6.33
C ILE A 46 1.77 -9.39 7.59
N LEU A 47 0.50 -9.02 7.60
CA LEU A 47 -0.12 -8.36 8.74
C LEU A 47 -0.06 -9.24 10.00
N SER A 48 -0.50 -10.51 9.91
CA SER A 48 -0.44 -11.46 11.03
C SER A 48 0.98 -11.64 11.56
N SER A 49 1.97 -11.75 10.68
CA SER A 49 3.37 -11.90 11.09
C SER A 49 3.94 -10.64 11.76
N LEU A 50 3.54 -9.44 11.35
CA LEU A 50 3.91 -8.19 12.01
C LEU A 50 3.23 -8.05 13.37
N ASP A 51 1.97 -8.46 13.48
CA ASP A 51 1.24 -8.49 14.75
C ASP A 51 1.93 -9.40 15.79
N GLN A 52 2.34 -10.62 15.39
CA GLN A 52 3.11 -11.53 16.22
C GLN A 52 4.42 -10.89 16.72
N LEU A 53 5.08 -10.08 15.91
CA LEU A 53 6.29 -9.35 16.27
C LEU A 53 6.00 -8.12 17.15
N GLY A 54 4.75 -7.80 17.40
CA GLY A 54 4.29 -6.69 18.23
C GLY A 54 4.24 -5.34 17.50
N TYR A 55 3.97 -5.34 16.20
CA TYR A 55 3.76 -4.13 15.41
C TYR A 55 2.29 -3.90 15.11
N ALA A 56 1.81 -2.69 15.36
CA ALA A 56 0.67 -2.16 14.65
C ALA A 56 1.11 -1.67 13.27
N VAL A 57 0.21 -1.71 12.31
CA VAL A 57 0.54 -1.45 10.89
C VAL A 57 -0.49 -0.50 10.31
N GLU A 58 -0.06 0.50 9.54
CA GLU A 58 -0.95 1.21 8.61
C GLU A 58 -0.42 1.11 7.18
N TRP A 59 -1.31 1.16 6.20
CA TRP A 59 -0.94 1.14 4.79
C TRP A 59 -1.74 2.12 3.96
N ARG A 60 -1.11 2.55 2.87
CA ARG A 60 -1.75 3.38 1.85
C ARG A 60 -1.22 3.01 0.46
N VAL A 61 -2.12 2.85 -0.50
CA VAL A 61 -1.73 2.85 -1.91
C VAL A 61 -1.60 4.29 -2.37
N ILE A 62 -0.42 4.63 -2.83
CA ILE A 62 -0.09 5.97 -3.33
C ILE A 62 0.29 5.85 -4.80
N ASN A 63 -0.32 6.67 -5.63
CA ASN A 63 0.06 6.88 -7.01
C ASN A 63 0.76 8.24 -7.12
N ALA A 64 2.02 8.24 -7.50
CA ALA A 64 2.82 9.46 -7.57
C ALA A 64 2.18 10.56 -8.43
N ALA A 65 1.49 10.18 -9.51
CA ALA A 65 0.80 11.13 -10.38
C ALA A 65 -0.36 11.88 -9.71
N GLU A 66 -0.96 11.29 -8.66
CA GLU A 66 -2.06 11.91 -7.91
C GLU A 66 -1.56 12.92 -6.87
N TYR A 67 -0.24 13.00 -6.68
CA TYR A 67 0.44 13.92 -5.78
C TYR A 67 1.49 14.80 -6.49
N GLY A 68 1.20 15.17 -7.74
CA GLY A 68 1.96 16.18 -8.48
C GLY A 68 3.16 15.64 -9.28
N MET A 69 3.51 14.37 -9.18
CA MET A 69 4.68 13.83 -9.87
C MET A 69 4.35 13.43 -11.32
N PRO A 70 5.29 13.56 -12.28
CA PRO A 70 5.05 13.22 -13.69
C PRO A 70 5.11 11.73 -13.99
N GLN A 71 4.93 10.89 -12.99
CA GLN A 71 5.04 9.45 -13.11
C GLN A 71 3.81 8.75 -12.55
N ARG A 72 3.12 7.97 -13.38
CA ARG A 72 2.06 7.07 -12.93
C ARG A 72 2.66 5.81 -12.29
N ARG A 73 2.94 5.88 -10.98
CA ARG A 73 3.55 4.80 -10.20
C ARG A 73 2.72 4.55 -8.95
N ARG A 74 1.96 3.46 -8.98
CA ARG A 74 1.16 3.01 -7.83
C ARG A 74 1.96 2.03 -6.99
N ARG A 75 2.03 2.30 -5.68
CA ARG A 75 2.68 1.41 -4.71
C ARG A 75 1.89 1.38 -3.42
N VAL A 76 1.89 0.24 -2.75
CA VAL A 76 1.46 0.18 -1.36
C VAL A 76 2.65 0.47 -0.47
N PHE A 77 2.51 1.48 0.35
CA PHE A 77 3.42 1.77 1.46
C PHE A 77 2.81 1.23 2.74
N ILE A 78 3.63 0.58 3.54
CA ILE A 78 3.25 -0.09 4.78
C ILE A 78 4.17 0.44 5.87
N VAL A 79 3.59 0.99 6.93
CA VAL A 79 4.34 1.52 8.07
C VAL A 79 3.99 0.69 9.30
N GLY A 80 5.01 0.19 9.98
CA GLY A 80 4.87 -0.56 11.22
C GLY A 80 5.31 0.27 12.43
N TYR A 81 4.56 0.20 13.52
CA TYR A 81 4.80 0.86 14.79
C TYR A 81 4.97 -0.18 15.89
N TYR A 82 6.16 -0.28 16.48
CA TYR A 82 6.39 -1.24 17.55
C TYR A 82 5.63 -0.84 18.82
N LYS A 83 5.11 -1.83 19.56
CA LYS A 83 4.22 -1.68 20.72
C LYS A 83 4.72 -0.75 21.84
N ASN A 84 6.04 -0.48 21.92
CA ASN A 84 6.60 0.43 22.92
C ASN A 84 6.63 1.90 22.46
N THR A 85 6.10 2.21 21.27
CA THR A 85 6.05 3.59 20.74
C THR A 85 4.78 4.31 21.17
N ASP A 86 4.85 5.64 21.28
CA ASP A 86 3.69 6.44 21.66
C ASP A 86 2.65 6.48 20.53
N ILE A 87 3.10 6.33 19.27
CA ILE A 87 2.19 6.25 18.13
C ILE A 87 1.35 4.96 18.15
N TYR A 88 1.92 3.81 18.56
CA TYR A 88 1.16 2.59 18.80
C TYR A 88 0.07 2.79 19.86
N LYS A 89 0.44 3.38 21.01
CA LYS A 89 -0.50 3.65 22.09
C LYS A 89 -1.62 4.60 21.69
N ARG A 90 -1.30 5.59 20.84
CA ARG A 90 -2.27 6.52 20.28
C ARG A 90 -3.21 5.82 19.29
N MET A 91 -2.67 5.03 18.34
CA MET A 91 -3.46 4.25 17.40
C MET A 91 -4.48 3.36 18.12
N ARG A 92 -4.07 2.70 19.21
CA ARG A 92 -4.93 1.83 20.02
C ARG A 92 -6.11 2.54 20.66
N LYS A 93 -5.99 3.86 20.91
CA LYS A 93 -7.04 4.68 21.53
C LYS A 93 -7.87 5.46 20.53
N SER A 94 -7.38 5.60 19.31
CA SER A 94 -8.04 6.37 18.27
C SER A 94 -9.24 5.62 17.71
N LYS A 95 -10.27 6.36 17.30
CA LYS A 95 -11.34 5.79 16.50
C LYS A 95 -10.82 5.45 15.11
N PRO A 96 -11.25 4.35 14.48
CA PRO A 96 -10.76 3.93 13.18
C PRO A 96 -10.88 5.01 12.09
N MET A 97 -11.97 5.73 12.03
CA MET A 97 -12.17 6.83 11.09
C MET A 97 -11.19 7.98 11.33
N ASP A 98 -10.99 8.37 12.58
CA ASP A 98 -10.08 9.46 12.92
C ASP A 98 -8.64 9.10 12.53
N TRP A 99 -8.24 7.84 12.76
CA TRP A 99 -6.92 7.38 12.34
C TRP A 99 -6.73 7.45 10.82
N LEU A 100 -7.69 6.92 10.07
CA LEU A 100 -7.57 6.82 8.62
C LEU A 100 -7.67 8.15 7.87
N PHE A 101 -8.39 9.13 8.44
CA PHE A 101 -8.69 10.38 7.75
C PHE A 101 -8.02 11.63 8.34
N SER A 102 -7.50 11.58 9.57
CA SER A 102 -6.91 12.75 10.23
C SER A 102 -5.66 12.49 11.08
N GLU A 103 -5.58 11.39 11.84
CA GLU A 103 -4.54 11.21 12.85
C GLU A 103 -3.34 10.37 12.39
N GLY A 104 -3.55 9.41 11.49
CA GLY A 104 -2.52 8.53 10.97
C GLY A 104 -1.47 9.27 10.16
N LEU A 105 -0.30 8.66 9.97
CA LEU A 105 0.78 9.23 9.19
C LEU A 105 0.33 9.54 7.75
N PHE A 106 -0.32 8.56 7.11
CA PHE A 106 -0.77 8.75 5.73
C PHE A 106 -1.88 9.79 5.62
N ALA A 107 -2.75 9.94 6.63
CA ALA A 107 -3.78 10.96 6.62
C ALA A 107 -3.20 12.37 6.72
N LYS A 108 -2.10 12.55 7.45
CA LYS A 108 -1.42 13.83 7.62
C LYS A 108 -0.62 14.23 6.41
N GLU A 109 0.13 13.30 5.82
CA GLU A 109 1.09 13.57 4.75
C GLU A 109 0.46 13.48 3.35
N PHE A 110 -0.52 12.59 3.17
CA PHE A 110 -1.18 12.33 1.89
C PHE A 110 -2.68 12.59 2.02
N LYS A 111 -3.05 13.87 1.88
CA LYS A 111 -4.43 14.32 2.04
C LYS A 111 -5.38 13.58 1.11
N VAL A 112 -6.56 13.27 1.64
CA VAL A 112 -7.63 12.59 0.93
C VAL A 112 -8.95 13.36 1.11
N GLN A 113 -9.88 13.11 0.20
CA GLN A 113 -11.24 13.64 0.35
C GLN A 113 -11.85 13.08 1.64
N GLN A 114 -12.44 13.97 2.42
CA GLN A 114 -13.13 13.56 3.64
C GLN A 114 -14.45 12.88 3.25
N PRO A 115 -14.87 11.81 3.95
CA PRO A 115 -16.18 11.21 3.72
C PRO A 115 -17.27 12.22 4.03
N GLN A 116 -18.32 12.22 3.20
CA GLN A 116 -19.45 13.16 3.35
C GLN A 116 -20.22 12.93 4.65
N VAL A 117 -20.19 11.72 5.19
CA VAL A 117 -20.83 11.33 6.46
C VAL A 117 -19.76 10.70 7.34
N LEU A 118 -19.26 11.46 8.31
CA LEU A 118 -18.19 11.06 9.25
C LEU A 118 -18.58 9.89 10.19
N PHE A 119 -19.85 9.49 10.21
CA PHE A 119 -20.38 8.50 11.16
C PHE A 119 -21.02 7.28 10.49
N ASP A 120 -20.85 7.09 9.18
CA ASP A 120 -21.35 5.91 8.51
C ASP A 120 -20.39 4.74 8.73
N GLU A 121 -20.77 3.82 9.61
CA GLU A 121 -20.01 2.58 9.89
C GLU A 121 -19.78 1.73 8.63
N HIS A 122 -20.60 1.91 7.59
CA HIS A 122 -20.47 1.24 6.30
C HIS A 122 -19.25 1.73 5.47
N TYR A 123 -18.56 2.80 5.91
CA TYR A 123 -17.35 3.29 5.25
C TYR A 123 -16.12 2.43 5.52
N LEU A 124 -16.16 1.61 6.57
CA LEU A 124 -15.05 0.77 7.00
C LEU A 124 -15.38 -0.71 6.88
N ASP A 125 -14.56 -1.43 6.16
CA ASP A 125 -14.54 -2.88 6.26
C ASP A 125 -13.71 -3.29 7.48
N TYR A 126 -14.26 -4.19 8.28
CA TYR A 126 -13.58 -4.79 9.42
C TYR A 126 -13.18 -6.23 9.11
N ILE A 127 -11.93 -6.56 9.39
CA ILE A 127 -11.38 -7.89 9.16
C ILE A 127 -10.60 -8.31 10.41
N SER A 128 -11.00 -9.39 11.04
CA SER A 128 -10.20 -10.03 12.10
C SER A 128 -9.17 -10.96 11.45
N ILE A 129 -7.91 -10.75 11.76
CA ILE A 129 -6.81 -11.58 11.27
C ILE A 129 -6.32 -12.46 12.40
N ASP A 130 -6.36 -13.78 12.18
CA ASP A 130 -5.88 -14.75 13.16
C ASP A 130 -4.37 -14.60 13.37
N SER A 131 -3.91 -14.74 14.59
CA SER A 131 -2.48 -14.74 14.93
C SER A 131 -1.76 -16.03 14.48
N ASP A 132 -2.49 -17.11 14.20
CA ASP A 132 -1.91 -18.35 13.67
C ASP A 132 -1.68 -18.24 12.15
N LEU A 133 -0.42 -18.07 11.75
CA LEU A 133 -0.02 -18.00 10.34
C LEU A 133 -0.46 -19.19 9.50
N LYS A 134 -0.54 -20.39 10.10
CA LYS A 134 -1.03 -21.59 9.39
C LYS A 134 -2.51 -21.48 9.07
N LYS A 135 -3.30 -20.98 10.03
CA LYS A 135 -4.72 -20.73 9.82
C LYS A 135 -4.93 -19.63 8.76
N VAL A 136 -4.25 -18.49 8.90
CA VAL A 136 -4.34 -17.39 7.90
C VAL A 136 -3.99 -17.92 6.51
N THR A 137 -2.91 -18.68 6.38
CA THR A 137 -2.49 -19.23 5.08
C THR A 137 -3.55 -20.18 4.48
N LYS A 138 -4.23 -20.97 5.30
CA LYS A 138 -5.18 -21.99 4.83
C LYS A 138 -6.59 -21.47 4.63
N SER A 139 -7.05 -20.55 5.49
CA SER A 139 -8.48 -20.21 5.59
C SER A 139 -8.81 -18.74 5.29
N PHE A 140 -7.83 -17.87 5.07
CA PHE A 140 -8.13 -16.47 4.78
C PHE A 140 -8.83 -16.32 3.44
N ASN A 141 -10.02 -15.72 3.43
CA ASN A 141 -10.80 -15.38 2.23
C ASN A 141 -10.98 -16.59 1.27
N LEU A 142 -11.44 -17.72 1.77
CA LEU A 142 -11.66 -18.94 0.97
C LEU A 142 -12.70 -18.74 -0.14
N ASP A 143 -13.72 -17.90 0.10
CA ASP A 143 -14.74 -17.55 -0.89
C ASP A 143 -14.19 -16.62 -1.98
N ASN A 144 -12.92 -16.24 -1.86
CA ASN A 144 -12.19 -15.41 -2.80
C ASN A 144 -12.88 -14.08 -3.16
N PHE A 145 -13.48 -13.41 -2.15
CA PHE A 145 -14.07 -12.08 -2.30
C PHE A 145 -13.05 -11.08 -2.88
N ASP A 146 -13.51 -10.26 -3.81
CA ASP A 146 -12.70 -9.21 -4.39
C ASP A 146 -12.38 -8.11 -3.37
N ARG A 147 -11.13 -7.63 -3.40
CA ARG A 147 -10.69 -6.44 -2.67
C ARG A 147 -11.02 -6.45 -1.18
N VAL A 148 -10.73 -7.53 -0.50
CA VAL A 148 -10.79 -7.62 0.96
C VAL A 148 -10.03 -6.46 1.60
N PHE A 149 -8.81 -6.16 1.13
CA PHE A 149 -8.06 -4.98 1.53
C PHE A 149 -8.23 -3.84 0.52
N LYS A 150 -8.74 -2.70 0.98
CA LYS A 150 -8.87 -1.47 0.20
C LYS A 150 -7.53 -0.72 0.11
N ASN A 151 -7.53 0.45 -0.56
CA ASN A 151 -6.31 1.22 -0.78
C ASN A 151 -5.78 1.97 0.46
N ALA A 152 -6.51 1.96 1.57
CA ALA A 152 -6.11 2.49 2.87
C ALA A 152 -6.57 1.56 3.98
N GLY A 153 -5.79 1.47 5.06
CA GLY A 153 -6.18 0.71 6.22
C GLY A 153 -5.11 0.73 7.31
N PHE A 154 -5.46 0.14 8.44
CA PHE A 154 -4.53 -0.15 9.52
C PHE A 154 -4.94 -1.40 10.28
N MET A 155 -3.99 -1.98 11.00
CA MET A 155 -4.19 -3.13 11.86
C MET A 155 -3.53 -2.88 13.21
N ILE A 156 -4.22 -3.24 14.28
CA ILE A 156 -3.70 -3.27 15.64
C ILE A 156 -4.34 -4.41 16.43
N ASP A 157 -3.53 -5.16 17.18
CA ASP A 157 -4.00 -6.29 18.01
C ASP A 157 -4.86 -7.30 17.18
N GLY A 158 -4.44 -7.62 15.95
CA GLY A 158 -5.16 -8.51 15.03
C GLY A 158 -6.43 -7.94 14.41
N GLN A 159 -6.85 -6.74 14.80
CA GLN A 159 -8.02 -6.05 14.27
C GLN A 159 -7.64 -5.13 13.13
N THR A 160 -8.24 -5.35 11.98
CA THR A 160 -7.91 -4.63 10.75
C THR A 160 -9.11 -3.83 10.26
N TYR A 161 -8.88 -2.57 9.96
CA TYR A 161 -9.86 -1.65 9.39
C TYR A 161 -9.35 -1.15 8.05
N THR A 162 -10.19 -1.17 7.02
CA THR A 162 -9.81 -0.77 5.67
C THR A 162 -10.93 -0.01 4.97
N THR A 163 -10.55 0.93 4.11
CA THR A 163 -11.49 1.74 3.33
C THR A 163 -10.87 2.19 2.02
N SER A 164 -11.70 2.61 1.09
CA SER A 164 -11.26 3.27 -0.14
C SER A 164 -11.18 4.76 0.07
N VAL A 165 -10.02 5.34 -0.18
CA VAL A 165 -9.79 6.78 -0.12
C VAL A 165 -9.47 7.35 -1.50
N THR A 166 -9.88 8.58 -1.74
CA THR A 166 -9.56 9.35 -2.95
C THR A 166 -8.57 10.45 -2.61
N PRO A 167 -7.42 10.54 -3.29
CA PRO A 167 -6.44 11.60 -3.08
C PRO A 167 -7.04 13.00 -3.23
N SER A 168 -6.57 13.93 -2.40
CA SER A 168 -6.92 15.35 -2.45
C SER A 168 -5.64 16.17 -2.44
N PHE A 169 -5.09 16.40 -3.63
CA PHE A 169 -3.85 17.15 -3.81
C PHE A 169 -4.17 18.53 -4.40
N SER A 170 -3.74 19.58 -3.74
CA SER A 170 -3.96 20.97 -4.14
C SER A 170 -2.71 21.65 -4.74
N GLY A 171 -1.60 20.92 -4.88
CA GLY A 171 -0.37 21.44 -5.44
C GLY A 171 -0.35 21.43 -6.98
N GLU A 172 0.71 21.97 -7.55
CA GLU A 172 0.90 21.94 -9.00
C GLU A 172 1.17 20.52 -9.51
N LEU A 173 0.49 20.16 -10.60
CA LEU A 173 0.77 18.91 -11.30
C LEU A 173 1.97 19.12 -12.23
N ALA A 174 3.02 18.33 -12.01
CA ALA A 174 4.19 18.36 -12.88
C ALA A 174 3.83 17.91 -14.30
N LYS A 175 4.13 18.74 -15.28
CA LYS A 175 3.91 18.45 -16.70
C LYS A 175 5.15 17.82 -17.30
N LEU A 176 4.98 16.84 -18.18
CA LEU A 176 6.10 16.19 -18.86
C LEU A 176 7.04 17.21 -19.52
N LYS A 177 6.48 18.26 -20.12
CA LYS A 177 7.25 19.35 -20.74
C LYS A 177 8.30 19.98 -19.82
N THR A 178 8.08 19.98 -18.50
CA THR A 178 9.02 20.56 -17.52
C THR A 178 10.29 19.72 -17.37
N PHE A 179 10.24 18.46 -17.73
CA PHE A 179 11.33 17.49 -17.58
C PHE A 179 12.03 17.15 -18.91
N LEU A 180 11.50 17.67 -20.03
CA LEU A 180 12.14 17.44 -21.31
C LEU A 180 13.45 18.23 -21.38
N GLU A 181 14.50 17.59 -21.88
CA GLU A 181 15.76 18.23 -22.19
C GLU A 181 15.53 19.37 -23.18
N LYS A 182 16.13 20.53 -22.89
CA LYS A 182 16.08 21.73 -23.76
C LYS A 182 17.26 21.81 -24.70
N LYS A 183 18.30 21.05 -24.46
CA LYS A 183 19.49 20.96 -25.29
C LYS A 183 19.38 19.82 -26.28
N LYS A 184 20.25 19.81 -27.29
CA LYS A 184 20.37 18.64 -28.19
C LYS A 184 20.75 17.42 -27.36
N VAL A 185 19.92 16.40 -27.47
CA VAL A 185 20.15 15.11 -26.83
C VAL A 185 21.07 14.27 -27.71
N GLU A 186 21.94 13.46 -27.14
CA GLU A 186 22.82 12.55 -27.87
C GLU A 186 22.03 11.53 -28.66
N GLU A 187 22.53 11.13 -29.83
CA GLU A 187 21.80 10.29 -30.79
C GLU A 187 21.43 8.92 -30.21
N GLU A 188 22.25 8.38 -29.31
CA GLU A 188 22.00 7.10 -28.64
C GLU A 188 20.71 7.05 -27.82
N PHE A 189 20.17 8.19 -27.40
CA PHE A 189 18.91 8.28 -26.63
C PHE A 189 17.67 8.41 -27.52
N TYR A 190 17.82 8.54 -28.83
CA TYR A 190 16.69 8.52 -29.74
C TYR A 190 16.31 7.09 -30.14
N ILE A 191 15.02 6.86 -30.28
CA ILE A 191 14.49 5.61 -30.84
C ILE A 191 14.86 5.60 -32.33
N THR A 192 15.47 4.53 -32.79
CA THR A 192 15.78 4.35 -34.22
C THR A 192 14.50 4.19 -35.03
N ASP A 193 14.54 4.52 -36.32
CA ASP A 193 13.38 4.36 -37.20
C ASP A 193 12.93 2.90 -37.26
N ASP A 194 13.85 1.95 -37.23
CA ASP A 194 13.57 0.52 -37.21
C ASP A 194 12.81 0.06 -35.97
N ASP A 195 13.09 0.67 -34.82
CA ASP A 195 12.40 0.36 -33.55
C ASP A 195 11.12 1.16 -33.34
N LEU A 196 10.89 2.22 -34.13
CA LEU A 196 9.79 3.15 -33.89
C LEU A 196 8.41 2.49 -33.93
N GLU A 197 8.17 1.59 -34.90
CA GLU A 197 6.89 0.86 -35.02
C GLU A 197 6.65 -0.08 -33.84
N LYS A 198 7.69 -0.74 -33.36
CA LYS A 198 7.63 -1.59 -32.17
C LYS A 198 7.27 -0.76 -30.94
N TRP A 199 7.90 0.40 -30.76
CA TRP A 199 7.62 1.30 -29.65
C TRP A 199 6.20 1.89 -29.70
N LYS A 200 5.70 2.25 -30.89
CA LYS A 200 4.32 2.67 -31.10
C LYS A 200 3.35 1.57 -30.68
N TYR A 201 3.60 0.32 -31.07
CA TYR A 201 2.78 -0.83 -30.68
C TYR A 201 2.82 -1.08 -29.17
N GLU A 202 4.01 -1.08 -28.57
CA GLU A 202 4.16 -1.38 -27.15
C GLU A 202 3.58 -0.29 -26.22
N LYS A 203 3.63 0.96 -26.63
CA LYS A 203 3.20 2.12 -25.84
C LYS A 203 1.86 2.72 -26.28
N GLY A 204 1.39 2.36 -27.44
CA GLY A 204 0.09 2.80 -27.96
C GLY A 204 -1.10 2.19 -27.23
N ALA A 205 -2.29 2.73 -27.46
CA ALA A 205 -3.53 2.17 -26.98
C ALA A 205 -3.74 0.79 -27.62
N LYS A 206 -3.68 -0.27 -26.83
CA LYS A 206 -4.02 -1.62 -27.29
C LYS A 206 -5.53 -1.73 -27.42
N ALA A 207 -6.04 -2.08 -28.58
CA ALA A 207 -7.43 -2.45 -28.74
C ALA A 207 -7.76 -3.56 -27.74
N LYS A 208 -8.85 -3.43 -27.01
CA LYS A 208 -9.37 -4.54 -26.20
C LYS A 208 -9.91 -5.57 -27.19
N THR A 209 -9.19 -6.67 -27.37
CA THR A 209 -9.72 -7.89 -27.96
C THR A 209 -10.65 -8.56 -26.97
#